data_04281d949bfb0c28fc381579afc7be83
#
_entry.id   04281d949bfb0c28fc381579afc7be83
#
_cell.length_a   1.000
_cell.length_b   1.000
_cell.length_c   1.000
_cell.angle_alpha   90.00
_cell.angle_beta   90.00
_cell.angle_gamma   90.00
#
_symmetry.space_group_name_H-M   'P 1'
#
loop_
_entity.id
_entity.type
_entity.pdbx_description
1 polymer ?
#
loop_
_entity_poly.entity_id
_entity_poly.type
_entity_poly.pdbx_seq_one_letter_code
_entity_poly.pdbx_strand_id
1 'polypeptide(L)'
;MTLDLHNFFKYYDDSNENHVAAVQWLEDNLPAEFMDDSSCEWIRIYRTKPPAPAVLNVPYFNQVDNYRDAHRTCNSSSCAMCLAFLKPGSIKTDDEYIKKVFAIGDTTDHEVQTKVLAGYGVKSHFSYNLSFADVDKSLDRGKPVVIGILHRGPLSAPTGGHMVVVIGKTPDGKGYYCNDPYGSCNDNYTGPVTNGKKTIYTKAMLKHRWCPGGNDGWGRIFD
;
A
#
# COMPACT_ATOMS: atom_id res chain seq x y z
N MET A 1 29.19 -30.80 13.41
CA MET A 1 29.24 -29.32 13.42
C MET A 1 27.79 -28.87 13.36
N THR A 2 27.22 -28.49 14.49
CA THR A 2 25.83 -28.03 14.55
C THR A 2 25.81 -26.60 14.02
N LEU A 3 25.03 -26.32 13.00
CA LEU A 3 24.80 -24.96 12.52
C LEU A 3 23.93 -24.24 13.56
N ASP A 4 24.51 -23.25 14.26
CA ASP A 4 23.75 -22.35 15.10
C ASP A 4 23.05 -21.30 14.22
N LEU A 5 21.79 -21.55 13.89
CA LEU A 5 20.94 -20.65 13.11
C LEU A 5 20.27 -19.57 13.96
N HIS A 6 20.42 -19.63 15.30
CA HIS A 6 19.78 -18.68 16.21
C HIS A 6 20.16 -17.23 15.87
N ASN A 7 21.44 -16.97 15.59
CA ASN A 7 21.88 -15.63 15.21
C ASN A 7 21.40 -15.21 13.81
N PHE A 8 21.23 -16.12 12.89
CA PHE A 8 20.66 -15.83 11.57
C PHE A 8 19.20 -15.35 11.71
N PHE A 9 18.37 -16.10 12.43
CA PHE A 9 16.96 -15.75 12.58
C PHE A 9 16.72 -14.52 13.46
N LYS A 10 17.62 -14.21 14.37
CA LYS A 10 17.57 -12.96 15.16
C LYS A 10 17.62 -11.70 14.27
N TYR A 11 18.35 -11.76 13.16
CA TYR A 11 18.52 -10.66 12.22
C TYR A 11 17.80 -10.90 10.89
N TYR A 12 16.96 -11.93 10.84
CA TYR A 12 16.20 -12.25 9.64
C TYR A 12 15.25 -11.11 9.30
N ASP A 13 15.32 -10.65 8.04
CA ASP A 13 14.43 -9.64 7.44
C ASP A 13 13.75 -10.28 6.23
N ASP A 14 12.44 -10.51 6.32
CA ASP A 14 11.62 -11.08 5.25
C ASP A 14 11.49 -10.18 4.01
N SER A 15 11.97 -8.94 4.11
CA SER A 15 12.07 -8.01 2.99
C SER A 15 13.42 -8.08 2.26
N ASN A 16 14.38 -8.85 2.80
CA ASN A 16 15.68 -9.07 2.17
C ASN A 16 15.63 -10.36 1.35
N GLU A 17 15.65 -10.24 0.03
CA GLU A 17 15.57 -11.38 -0.89
C GLU A 17 16.67 -12.43 -0.63
N ASN A 18 17.85 -12.02 -0.19
CA ASN A 18 18.93 -12.95 0.16
C ASN A 18 18.60 -13.73 1.46
N HIS A 19 17.93 -13.12 2.43
CA HIS A 19 17.49 -13.83 3.63
C HIS A 19 16.39 -14.84 3.31
N VAL A 20 15.42 -14.46 2.47
CA VAL A 20 14.37 -15.36 1.99
C VAL A 20 14.95 -16.54 1.21
N ALA A 21 15.87 -16.27 0.27
CA ALA A 21 16.55 -17.30 -0.50
C ALA A 21 17.37 -18.23 0.38
N ALA A 22 18.03 -17.70 1.43
CA ALA A 22 18.80 -18.50 2.38
C ALA A 22 17.91 -19.44 3.20
N VAL A 23 16.73 -18.96 3.67
CA VAL A 23 15.76 -19.82 4.36
C VAL A 23 15.26 -20.93 3.44
N GLN A 24 14.89 -20.60 2.21
CA GLN A 24 14.45 -21.58 1.24
C GLN A 24 15.52 -22.63 0.96
N TRP A 25 16.78 -22.20 0.79
CA TRP A 25 17.90 -23.13 0.61
C TRP A 25 18.10 -24.04 1.81
N LEU A 26 17.99 -23.53 3.05
CA LEU A 26 18.08 -24.33 4.27
C LEU A 26 16.96 -25.38 4.33
N GLU A 27 15.74 -25.01 3.98
CA GLU A 27 14.59 -25.92 3.92
C GLU A 27 14.79 -27.06 2.93
N ASP A 28 15.39 -26.74 1.76
CA ASP A 28 15.55 -27.71 0.67
C ASP A 28 16.77 -28.63 0.86
N ASN A 29 17.78 -28.20 1.62
CA ASN A 29 19.07 -28.87 1.61
C ASN A 29 19.54 -29.37 3.02
N LEU A 30 18.95 -28.92 4.11
CA LEU A 30 19.33 -29.36 5.46
C LEU A 30 18.28 -30.31 6.05
N PRO A 31 18.65 -31.56 6.36
CA PRO A 31 17.80 -32.44 7.15
C PRO A 31 17.51 -31.80 8.54
N ALA A 32 16.29 -32.02 9.04
CA ALA A 32 15.83 -31.44 10.32
C ALA A 32 16.74 -31.79 11.50
N GLU A 33 17.44 -32.92 11.46
CA GLU A 33 18.39 -33.37 12.48
C GLU A 33 19.65 -32.50 12.62
N PHE A 34 19.93 -31.64 11.65
CA PHE A 34 21.06 -30.70 11.68
C PHE A 34 20.67 -29.30 12.19
N MET A 35 19.36 -29.08 12.38
CA MET A 35 18.84 -27.84 12.91
C MET A 35 18.53 -28.01 14.42
N ASP A 36 18.81 -27.00 15.22
CA ASP A 36 18.35 -27.00 16.60
C ASP A 36 16.82 -26.77 16.68
N ASP A 37 16.23 -27.04 17.84
CA ASP A 37 14.80 -26.91 18.05
C ASP A 37 14.29 -25.48 17.77
N SER A 38 15.10 -24.46 18.10
CA SER A 38 14.76 -23.06 17.84
C SER A 38 14.70 -22.74 16.35
N SER A 39 15.66 -23.25 15.57
CA SER A 39 15.69 -23.07 14.11
C SER A 39 14.51 -23.76 13.44
N CYS A 40 14.16 -24.97 13.86
CA CYS A 40 12.98 -25.69 13.38
C CYS A 40 11.68 -24.93 13.69
N GLU A 41 11.58 -24.33 14.88
CA GLU A 41 10.43 -23.51 15.27
C GLU A 41 10.30 -22.27 14.39
N TRP A 42 11.39 -21.55 14.10
CA TRP A 42 11.38 -20.39 13.21
C TRP A 42 10.99 -20.74 11.78
N ILE A 43 11.51 -21.83 11.23
CA ILE A 43 11.12 -22.34 9.89
C ILE A 43 9.63 -22.71 9.90
N ARG A 44 9.12 -23.35 10.95
CA ARG A 44 7.71 -23.69 11.10
C ARG A 44 6.84 -22.42 11.12
N ILE A 45 7.23 -21.40 11.90
CA ILE A 45 6.54 -20.11 11.96
C ILE A 45 6.53 -19.44 10.58
N TYR A 46 7.66 -19.45 9.88
CA TYR A 46 7.75 -18.91 8.52
C TYR A 46 6.79 -19.62 7.55
N ARG A 47 6.76 -20.95 7.55
CA ARG A 47 5.86 -21.76 6.71
C ARG A 47 4.38 -21.59 7.03
N THR A 48 4.05 -21.34 8.30
CA THR A 48 2.65 -21.18 8.74
C THR A 48 2.13 -19.75 8.65
N LYS A 49 3.02 -18.78 8.40
CA LYS A 49 2.56 -17.40 8.14
C LYS A 49 1.70 -17.41 6.88
N PRO A 50 0.40 -17.13 6.98
CA PRO A 50 -0.43 -17.08 5.78
C PRO A 50 0.17 -16.06 4.81
N PRO A 51 0.24 -16.36 3.51
CA PRO A 51 0.62 -15.35 2.55
C PRO A 51 -0.28 -14.13 2.71
N ALA A 52 0.30 -12.93 2.64
CA ALA A 52 -0.49 -11.71 2.66
C ALA A 52 -1.61 -11.84 1.61
N PRO A 53 -2.85 -11.46 1.92
CA PRO A 53 -3.96 -11.62 1.00
C PRO A 53 -3.61 -10.94 -0.33
N ALA A 54 -3.83 -11.63 -1.43
CA ALA A 54 -3.52 -11.12 -2.77
C ALA A 54 -4.17 -9.74 -3.04
N VAL A 55 -5.32 -9.48 -2.40
CA VAL A 55 -6.02 -8.19 -2.41
C VAL A 55 -6.52 -7.89 -1.01
N LEU A 56 -6.10 -6.77 -0.43
CA LEU A 56 -6.53 -6.32 0.89
C LEU A 56 -7.99 -5.86 0.82
N ASN A 57 -8.77 -6.20 1.85
CA ASN A 57 -10.18 -5.80 1.92
C ASN A 57 -10.33 -4.37 2.48
N VAL A 58 -9.68 -3.41 1.81
CA VAL A 58 -9.77 -1.99 2.16
C VAL A 58 -11.17 -1.46 1.78
N PRO A 59 -11.91 -0.84 2.71
CA PRO A 59 -13.21 -0.25 2.39
C PRO A 59 -13.06 0.82 1.30
N TYR A 60 -14.06 0.96 0.45
CA TYR A 60 -14.09 1.98 -0.60
C TYR A 60 -14.92 3.17 -0.15
N PHE A 61 -14.31 4.35 -0.18
CA PHE A 61 -14.97 5.63 0.02
C PHE A 61 -14.90 6.45 -1.28
N ASN A 62 -15.99 7.14 -1.58
CA ASN A 62 -16.16 7.93 -2.78
C ASN A 62 -15.97 9.41 -2.43
N GLN A 63 -14.96 10.08 -3.01
CA GLN A 63 -14.75 11.48 -2.71
C GLN A 63 -15.84 12.41 -3.25
N VAL A 64 -16.59 11.97 -4.27
CA VAL A 64 -17.57 12.83 -4.98
C VAL A 64 -18.79 13.17 -4.12
N ASP A 65 -19.10 12.36 -3.12
CA ASP A 65 -20.19 12.57 -2.16
C ASP A 65 -19.75 13.26 -0.86
N ASN A 66 -18.49 13.67 -0.75
CA ASN A 66 -17.98 14.37 0.42
C ASN A 66 -18.67 15.71 0.64
N TYR A 67 -18.97 16.03 1.89
CA TYR A 67 -19.74 17.21 2.29
C TYR A 67 -19.10 18.54 1.93
N ARG A 68 -17.78 18.57 1.68
CA ARG A 68 -17.01 19.78 1.42
C ARG A 68 -15.87 19.53 0.42
N ASP A 69 -15.73 20.42 -0.56
CA ASP A 69 -14.62 20.44 -1.54
C ASP A 69 -14.37 19.08 -2.21
N ALA A 70 -15.44 18.32 -2.50
CA ALA A 70 -15.41 16.96 -2.98
C ALA A 70 -14.44 16.73 -4.17
N HIS A 71 -14.30 17.74 -5.04
CA HIS A 71 -13.43 17.68 -6.23
C HIS A 71 -11.93 17.63 -5.91
N ARG A 72 -11.50 17.91 -4.65
CA ARG A 72 -10.09 17.95 -4.25
C ARG A 72 -9.75 17.12 -3.01
N THR A 73 -10.68 16.27 -2.56
CA THR A 73 -10.51 15.47 -1.33
C THR A 73 -9.91 14.08 -1.56
N CYS A 74 -9.36 13.79 -2.75
CA CYS A 74 -8.79 12.49 -3.08
C CYS A 74 -7.76 11.99 -2.05
N ASN A 75 -6.87 12.87 -1.56
CA ASN A 75 -5.88 12.51 -0.56
C ASN A 75 -6.54 12.11 0.77
N SER A 76 -7.52 12.89 1.22
CA SER A 76 -8.24 12.60 2.47
C SER A 76 -9.08 11.32 2.37
N SER A 77 -9.84 11.12 1.29
CA SER A 77 -10.63 9.90 1.10
C SER A 77 -9.72 8.65 0.99
N SER A 78 -8.57 8.76 0.30
CA SER A 78 -7.58 7.67 0.25
C SER A 78 -6.98 7.35 1.62
N CYS A 79 -6.60 8.37 2.39
CA CYS A 79 -6.12 8.18 3.76
C CYS A 79 -7.21 7.60 4.69
N ALA A 80 -8.46 8.03 4.53
CA ALA A 80 -9.60 7.50 5.28
C ALA A 80 -9.86 6.02 5.00
N MET A 81 -9.79 5.59 3.72
CA MET A 81 -9.87 4.18 3.34
C MET A 81 -8.79 3.34 4.04
N CYS A 82 -7.55 3.81 4.03
CA CYS A 82 -6.44 3.15 4.72
C CYS A 82 -6.65 3.13 6.25
N LEU A 83 -7.08 4.23 6.85
CA LEU A 83 -7.37 4.31 8.28
C LEU A 83 -8.45 3.31 8.69
N ALA A 84 -9.57 3.25 7.95
CA ALA A 84 -10.67 2.34 8.25
C ALA A 84 -10.26 0.86 8.15
N PHE A 85 -9.31 0.55 7.27
CA PHE A 85 -8.72 -0.79 7.15
C PHE A 85 -7.73 -1.11 8.27
N LEU A 86 -6.76 -0.22 8.54
CA LEU A 86 -5.70 -0.42 9.53
C LEU A 86 -6.22 -0.34 10.97
N LYS A 87 -7.29 0.40 11.20
CA LYS A 87 -7.93 0.57 12.51
C LYS A 87 -9.46 0.45 12.38
N PRO A 88 -9.97 -0.77 12.24
CA PRO A 88 -11.40 -1.00 12.07
C PRO A 88 -12.23 -0.35 13.19
N GLY A 89 -13.34 0.29 12.80
CA GLY A 89 -14.25 0.98 13.71
C GLY A 89 -13.82 2.39 14.11
N SER A 90 -12.68 2.88 13.64
CA SER A 90 -12.20 4.25 13.94
C SER A 90 -13.02 5.35 13.26
N ILE A 91 -13.53 5.07 12.08
CA ILE A 91 -14.42 5.93 11.28
C ILE A 91 -15.43 5.06 10.53
N LYS A 92 -16.59 5.62 10.20
CA LYS A 92 -17.62 4.98 9.37
C LYS A 92 -17.62 5.51 7.94
N THR A 93 -17.25 6.77 7.75
CA THR A 93 -17.19 7.47 6.46
C THR A 93 -15.92 8.29 6.37
N ASP A 94 -15.49 8.63 5.16
CA ASP A 94 -14.38 9.56 4.96
C ASP A 94 -14.72 10.99 5.39
N ASP A 95 -15.98 11.39 5.42
CA ASP A 95 -16.40 12.67 5.96
C ASP A 95 -16.02 12.87 7.45
N GLU A 96 -16.04 11.80 8.26
CA GLU A 96 -15.59 11.87 9.65
C GLU A 96 -14.08 12.17 9.73
N TYR A 97 -13.29 11.61 8.83
CA TYR A 97 -11.88 11.87 8.70
C TYR A 97 -11.62 13.30 8.14
N ILE A 98 -12.32 13.66 7.08
CA ILE A 98 -12.19 14.95 6.38
C ILE A 98 -12.50 16.11 7.30
N LYS A 99 -13.50 16.01 8.19
CA LYS A 99 -13.79 17.01 9.22
C LYS A 99 -12.57 17.28 10.10
N LYS A 100 -11.81 16.26 10.49
CA LYS A 100 -10.58 16.43 11.27
C LYS A 100 -9.45 17.05 10.45
N VAL A 101 -9.36 16.70 9.15
CA VAL A 101 -8.40 17.33 8.25
C VAL A 101 -8.66 18.84 8.15
N PHE A 102 -9.88 19.24 7.83
CA PHE A 102 -10.23 20.65 7.68
C PHE A 102 -10.20 21.45 9.00
N ALA A 103 -10.18 20.78 10.15
CA ALA A 103 -10.02 21.43 11.44
C ALA A 103 -8.58 21.92 11.69
N ILE A 104 -7.58 21.36 10.98
CA ILE A 104 -6.16 21.67 11.19
C ILE A 104 -5.42 22.14 9.94
N GLY A 105 -6.00 21.96 8.73
CA GLY A 105 -5.37 22.42 7.51
C GLY A 105 -6.10 22.03 6.24
N ASP A 106 -5.37 22.00 5.13
CA ASP A 106 -5.92 21.70 3.80
C ASP A 106 -5.92 20.20 3.50
N THR A 107 -6.92 19.76 2.76
CA THR A 107 -7.09 18.34 2.34
C THR A 107 -5.96 17.84 1.43
N THR A 108 -5.27 18.72 0.71
CA THR A 108 -4.15 18.38 -0.16
C THR A 108 -2.80 18.37 0.55
N ASP A 109 -2.73 18.86 1.78
CA ASP A 109 -1.49 18.91 2.57
C ASP A 109 -1.16 17.53 3.15
N HIS A 110 0.00 16.99 2.77
CA HIS A 110 0.45 15.68 3.22
C HIS A 110 0.81 15.65 4.71
N GLU A 111 1.33 16.74 5.27
CA GLU A 111 1.65 16.81 6.69
C GLU A 111 0.38 16.87 7.56
N VAL A 112 -0.67 17.52 7.08
CA VAL A 112 -1.99 17.51 7.73
C VAL A 112 -2.52 16.06 7.80
N GLN A 113 -2.43 15.31 6.70
CA GLN A 113 -2.81 13.90 6.68
C GLN A 113 -1.99 13.07 7.70
N THR A 114 -0.68 13.30 7.78
CA THR A 114 0.21 12.63 8.73
C THR A 114 -0.24 12.89 10.17
N LYS A 115 -0.53 14.15 10.50
CA LYS A 115 -1.00 14.56 11.85
C LYS A 115 -2.35 13.93 12.20
N VAL A 116 -3.31 13.93 11.26
CA VAL A 116 -4.63 13.35 11.50
C VAL A 116 -4.52 11.83 11.72
N LEU A 117 -3.77 11.12 10.88
CA LEU A 117 -3.53 9.68 11.03
C LEU A 117 -2.86 9.36 12.38
N ALA A 118 -1.84 10.13 12.75
CA ALA A 118 -1.18 9.99 14.07
C ALA A 118 -2.15 10.20 15.23
N GLY A 119 -3.10 11.14 15.11
CA GLY A 119 -4.16 11.36 16.09
C GLY A 119 -5.09 10.16 16.27
N TYR A 120 -5.20 9.30 15.27
CA TYR A 120 -5.88 8.00 15.36
C TYR A 120 -4.94 6.87 15.81
N GLY A 121 -3.66 7.14 16.06
CA GLY A 121 -2.65 6.14 16.43
C GLY A 121 -2.12 5.33 15.25
N VAL A 122 -2.29 5.82 14.02
CA VAL A 122 -1.73 5.22 12.80
C VAL A 122 -0.48 5.98 12.39
N LYS A 123 0.66 5.32 12.43
CA LYS A 123 1.94 5.87 11.97
C LYS A 123 2.04 5.77 10.46
N SER A 124 2.50 6.84 9.83
CA SER A 124 2.71 6.89 8.38
C SER A 124 3.64 8.03 8.02
N HIS A 125 4.29 7.93 6.87
CA HIS A 125 5.09 9.01 6.29
C HIS A 125 4.77 9.18 4.81
N PHE A 126 4.96 10.40 4.30
CA PHE A 126 4.85 10.69 2.88
C PHE A 126 6.25 10.76 2.26
N SER A 127 6.43 10.16 1.09
CA SER A 127 7.69 10.11 0.37
C SER A 127 7.49 10.54 -1.09
N TYR A 128 8.56 11.09 -1.69
CA TYR A 128 8.64 11.42 -3.12
C TYR A 128 9.62 10.50 -3.88
N ASN A 129 10.09 9.44 -3.22
CA ASN A 129 11.13 8.55 -3.75
C ASN A 129 10.70 7.07 -3.67
N LEU A 130 9.40 6.80 -3.87
CA LEU A 130 8.88 5.44 -3.85
C LEU A 130 9.14 4.75 -5.19
N SER A 131 9.39 3.45 -5.11
CA SER A 131 9.48 2.53 -6.23
C SER A 131 8.33 1.52 -6.23
N PHE A 132 8.19 0.73 -7.31
CA PHE A 132 7.29 -0.41 -7.32
C PHE A 132 7.62 -1.45 -6.25
N ALA A 133 8.92 -1.63 -5.94
CA ALA A 133 9.37 -2.54 -4.89
C ALA A 133 8.89 -2.09 -3.50
N ASP A 134 8.87 -0.79 -3.20
CA ASP A 134 8.34 -0.28 -1.92
C ASP A 134 6.85 -0.55 -1.78
N VAL A 135 6.09 -0.40 -2.87
CA VAL A 135 4.66 -0.75 -2.89
C VAL A 135 4.47 -2.25 -2.69
N ASP A 136 5.20 -3.08 -3.44
CA ASP A 136 5.15 -4.54 -3.32
C ASP A 136 5.47 -4.98 -1.89
N LYS A 137 6.54 -4.44 -1.28
CA LYS A 137 6.94 -4.69 0.10
C LYS A 137 5.87 -4.30 1.12
N SER A 138 5.18 -3.17 0.94
CA SER A 138 4.09 -2.76 1.82
C SER A 138 2.91 -3.73 1.74
N LEU A 139 2.51 -4.12 0.52
CA LEU A 139 1.43 -5.07 0.28
C LEU A 139 1.74 -6.45 0.87
N ASP A 140 2.99 -6.94 0.76
CA ASP A 140 3.43 -8.21 1.32
C ASP A 140 3.38 -8.24 2.86
N ARG A 141 3.43 -7.05 3.49
CA ARG A 141 3.19 -6.85 4.93
C ARG A 141 1.70 -6.68 5.28
N GLY A 142 0.80 -6.81 4.32
CA GLY A 142 -0.64 -6.62 4.52
C GLY A 142 -1.04 -5.16 4.71
N LYS A 143 -0.24 -4.20 4.23
CA LYS A 143 -0.50 -2.77 4.36
C LYS A 143 -0.79 -2.13 3.01
N PRO A 144 -1.89 -1.36 2.86
CA PRO A 144 -2.17 -0.60 1.65
C PRO A 144 -1.18 0.56 1.50
N VAL A 145 -1.09 1.11 0.29
CA VAL A 145 -0.25 2.28 -0.01
C VAL A 145 -1.10 3.33 -0.69
N VAL A 146 -1.03 4.58 -0.25
CA VAL A 146 -1.62 5.69 -1.00
C VAL A 146 -0.57 6.22 -1.96
N ILE A 147 -0.82 6.12 -3.27
CA ILE A 147 0.07 6.69 -4.29
C ILE A 147 -0.57 7.89 -4.97
N GLY A 148 0.25 8.84 -5.39
CA GLY A 148 -0.20 9.95 -6.22
C GLY A 148 0.06 9.69 -7.69
N ILE A 149 -0.92 9.95 -8.54
CA ILE A 149 -0.80 9.74 -9.98
C ILE A 149 -1.13 11.00 -10.77
N LEU A 150 -0.53 11.15 -11.93
CA LEU A 150 -0.93 12.14 -12.94
C LEU A 150 -2.08 11.54 -13.76
N HIS A 151 -3.31 11.81 -13.34
CA HIS A 151 -4.49 11.05 -13.75
C HIS A 151 -5.12 11.51 -15.07
N ARG A 152 -4.68 12.63 -15.62
CA ARG A 152 -5.23 13.23 -16.86
C ARG A 152 -4.21 13.26 -17.99
N GLY A 153 -4.69 13.52 -19.19
CA GLY A 153 -3.85 13.61 -20.38
C GLY A 153 -3.34 12.28 -20.91
N PRO A 154 -2.65 12.28 -22.06
CA PRO A 154 -2.08 11.06 -22.65
C PRO A 154 -0.89 10.57 -21.83
N LEU A 155 -0.53 9.28 -21.98
CA LEU A 155 0.62 8.68 -21.25
C LEU A 155 1.95 9.35 -21.58
N SER A 156 2.09 9.96 -22.75
CA SER A 156 3.29 10.70 -23.17
C SER A 156 3.44 12.06 -22.48
N ALA A 157 2.34 12.62 -21.95
CA ALA A 157 2.33 13.91 -21.25
C ALA A 157 1.21 13.92 -20.20
N PRO A 158 1.31 13.10 -19.14
CA PRO A 158 0.28 13.02 -18.12
C PRO A 158 0.29 14.28 -17.24
N THR A 159 -0.88 14.67 -16.76
CA THR A 159 -1.10 15.87 -15.93
C THR A 159 -2.09 15.62 -14.81
N GLY A 160 -2.29 16.60 -13.93
CA GLY A 160 -3.29 16.58 -12.87
C GLY A 160 -2.95 15.60 -11.75
N GLY A 161 -2.63 16.11 -10.57
CA GLY A 161 -2.34 15.27 -9.38
C GLY A 161 -3.62 14.65 -8.81
N HIS A 162 -3.55 13.37 -8.45
CA HIS A 162 -4.64 12.62 -7.83
C HIS A 162 -4.11 11.52 -6.92
N MET A 163 -4.79 11.23 -5.83
CA MET A 163 -4.38 10.21 -4.86
C MET A 163 -5.31 9.00 -4.92
N VAL A 164 -4.71 7.81 -4.97
CA VAL A 164 -5.42 6.53 -5.02
C VAL A 164 -4.80 5.53 -4.03
N VAL A 165 -5.54 4.51 -3.64
CA VAL A 165 -5.07 3.47 -2.70
C VAL A 165 -4.73 2.20 -3.46
N VAL A 166 -3.48 1.77 -3.39
CA VAL A 166 -3.07 0.44 -3.85
C VAL A 166 -3.40 -0.59 -2.77
N ILE A 167 -4.14 -1.63 -3.14
CA ILE A 167 -4.70 -2.63 -2.22
C ILE A 167 -4.28 -4.07 -2.52
N GLY A 168 -3.55 -4.32 -3.60
CA GLY A 168 -3.08 -5.66 -3.94
C GLY A 168 -2.39 -5.71 -5.29
N LYS A 169 -1.66 -6.80 -5.51
CA LYS A 169 -1.00 -7.12 -6.79
C LYS A 169 -1.93 -7.93 -7.67
N THR A 170 -1.88 -7.71 -9.00
CA THR A 170 -2.54 -8.64 -9.94
C THR A 170 -1.81 -9.98 -9.97
N PRO A 171 -2.51 -11.11 -10.27
CA PRO A 171 -1.89 -12.44 -10.26
C PRO A 171 -0.68 -12.59 -11.20
N ASP A 172 -0.65 -11.81 -12.29
CA ASP A 172 0.45 -11.80 -13.25
C ASP A 172 1.59 -10.85 -12.88
N GLY A 173 1.47 -10.15 -11.75
CA GLY A 173 2.45 -9.17 -11.25
C GLY A 173 2.57 -7.89 -12.09
N LYS A 174 1.75 -7.72 -13.15
CA LYS A 174 1.86 -6.62 -14.12
C LYS A 174 1.03 -5.38 -13.75
N GLY A 175 0.31 -5.43 -12.63
CA GLY A 175 -0.53 -4.32 -12.18
C GLY A 175 -0.89 -4.42 -10.71
N TYR A 176 -1.67 -3.44 -10.27
CA TYR A 176 -2.23 -3.36 -8.94
C TYR A 176 -3.74 -3.23 -8.98
N TYR A 177 -4.40 -3.84 -8.02
CA TYR A 177 -5.75 -3.46 -7.65
C TYR A 177 -5.69 -2.16 -6.86
N CYS A 178 -6.50 -1.19 -7.26
CA CYS A 178 -6.54 0.13 -6.63
C CYS A 178 -7.97 0.50 -6.24
N ASN A 179 -8.12 1.22 -5.14
CA ASN A 179 -9.31 1.99 -4.84
C ASN A 179 -9.06 3.45 -5.23
N ASP A 180 -9.72 3.91 -6.28
CA ASP A 180 -9.65 5.29 -6.75
C ASP A 180 -10.92 6.02 -6.30
N PRO A 181 -10.82 7.02 -5.41
CA PRO A 181 -11.99 7.66 -4.83
C PRO A 181 -12.78 8.54 -5.82
N TYR A 182 -12.26 8.82 -6.99
CA TYR A 182 -12.91 9.67 -8.00
C TYR A 182 -13.56 8.87 -9.15
N GLY A 183 -13.36 7.54 -9.18
CA GLY A 183 -13.77 6.67 -10.28
C GLY A 183 -12.56 5.95 -10.89
N SER A 184 -12.56 5.71 -12.20
CA SER A 184 -11.43 5.06 -12.86
C SER A 184 -10.79 5.93 -13.92
N CYS A 185 -9.45 6.11 -13.85
CA CYS A 185 -8.76 6.81 -14.92
C CYS A 185 -8.67 5.97 -16.21
N ASN A 186 -8.97 4.67 -16.17
CA ASN A 186 -9.01 3.82 -17.36
C ASN A 186 -10.17 4.18 -18.30
N ASP A 187 -11.26 4.74 -17.79
CA ASP A 187 -12.39 5.24 -18.54
C ASP A 187 -12.46 6.78 -18.58
N ASN A 188 -11.35 7.46 -18.25
CA ASN A 188 -11.25 8.91 -18.13
C ASN A 188 -12.29 9.51 -17.17
N TYR A 189 -12.71 8.76 -16.16
CA TYR A 189 -13.73 9.16 -15.16
C TYR A 189 -15.10 9.47 -15.79
N THR A 190 -15.42 8.88 -16.93
CA THR A 190 -16.73 9.05 -17.60
C THR A 190 -17.76 8.03 -17.13
N GLY A 191 -17.30 6.96 -16.51
CA GLY A 191 -18.16 5.92 -15.94
C GLY A 191 -18.65 6.25 -14.53
N PRO A 192 -19.44 5.34 -13.92
CA PRO A 192 -19.84 5.45 -12.53
C PRO A 192 -18.61 5.53 -11.60
N VAL A 193 -18.70 6.33 -10.54
CA VAL A 193 -17.61 6.47 -9.56
C VAL A 193 -17.21 5.14 -8.93
N THR A 194 -18.14 4.19 -8.83
CA THR A 194 -17.89 2.83 -8.34
C THR A 194 -16.92 2.01 -9.21
N ASN A 195 -16.63 2.46 -10.45
CA ASN A 195 -15.57 1.87 -11.29
C ASN A 195 -14.18 2.04 -10.67
N GLY A 196 -14.03 2.98 -9.71
CA GLY A 196 -12.81 3.14 -8.93
C GLY A 196 -12.56 2.06 -7.89
N LYS A 197 -13.59 1.29 -7.50
CA LYS A 197 -13.46 0.22 -6.52
C LYS A 197 -12.76 -1.00 -7.14
N LYS A 198 -11.57 -1.34 -6.61
CA LYS A 198 -10.74 -2.45 -7.11
C LYS A 198 -10.41 -2.32 -8.60
N THR A 199 -10.32 -1.10 -9.13
CA THR A 199 -9.84 -0.88 -10.49
C THR A 199 -8.41 -1.37 -10.67
N ILE A 200 -8.04 -1.83 -11.87
CA ILE A 200 -6.68 -2.30 -12.13
C ILE A 200 -5.90 -1.19 -12.84
N TYR A 201 -4.78 -0.77 -12.23
CA TYR A 201 -3.80 0.09 -12.85
C TYR A 201 -2.54 -0.70 -13.16
N THR A 202 -2.18 -0.78 -14.44
CA THR A 202 -1.01 -1.55 -14.86
C THR A 202 0.30 -0.85 -14.47
N LYS A 203 1.34 -1.61 -14.13
CA LYS A 203 2.68 -1.06 -13.88
C LYS A 203 3.21 -0.30 -15.11
N ALA A 204 2.84 -0.72 -16.32
CA ALA A 204 3.17 -0.01 -17.55
C ALA A 204 2.56 1.42 -17.59
N MET A 205 1.26 1.55 -17.23
CA MET A 205 0.62 2.86 -17.12
C MET A 205 1.22 3.68 -15.96
N LEU A 206 1.42 3.07 -14.80
CA LEU A 206 1.96 3.74 -13.62
C LEU A 206 3.41 4.19 -13.81
N LYS A 207 4.19 3.51 -14.65
CA LYS A 207 5.53 3.97 -15.04
C LYS A 207 5.50 5.38 -15.68
N HIS A 208 4.44 5.73 -16.38
CA HIS A 208 4.28 7.07 -16.95
C HIS A 208 3.61 8.05 -16.00
N ARG A 209 2.61 7.59 -15.24
CA ARG A 209 1.75 8.45 -14.43
C ARG A 209 2.21 8.65 -12.99
N TRP A 210 3.12 7.81 -12.51
CA TRP A 210 3.52 7.80 -11.10
C TRP A 210 5.03 7.77 -10.89
N CYS A 211 5.77 6.86 -11.56
CA CYS A 211 7.18 6.57 -11.25
C CYS A 211 8.01 6.40 -12.53
N PRO A 212 8.15 7.49 -13.35
CA PRO A 212 8.86 7.43 -14.63
C PRO A 212 10.35 7.14 -14.49
N GLY A 213 11.00 7.61 -13.42
CA GLY A 213 12.40 7.38 -13.12
C GLY A 213 12.69 6.08 -12.37
N GLY A 214 11.64 5.36 -11.93
CA GLY A 214 11.75 4.08 -11.23
C GLY A 214 11.81 4.17 -9.70
N ASN A 215 12.23 5.32 -9.14
CA ASN A 215 12.30 5.61 -7.71
C ASN A 215 11.92 7.07 -7.39
N ASP A 216 11.03 7.63 -8.15
CA ASP A 216 10.53 9.00 -8.04
C ASP A 216 9.01 9.05 -7.85
N GLY A 217 8.42 7.92 -7.48
CA GLY A 217 7.03 7.82 -7.12
C GLY A 217 6.72 8.58 -5.83
N TRP A 218 5.56 9.22 -5.77
CA TRP A 218 5.12 9.95 -4.58
C TRP A 218 3.91 9.28 -3.96
N GLY A 219 3.92 9.23 -2.62
CA GLY A 219 2.86 8.50 -1.92
C GLY A 219 3.10 8.38 -0.41
N ARG A 220 2.20 7.70 0.27
CA ARG A 220 2.20 7.48 1.70
C ARG A 220 2.31 5.99 2.02
N ILE A 221 3.27 5.68 2.87
CA ILE A 221 3.51 4.36 3.47
C ILE A 221 3.01 4.37 4.92
N PHE A 222 2.48 3.24 5.36
CA PHE A 222 2.01 3.01 6.73
C PHE A 222 2.99 2.08 7.47
N ASP A 223 3.45 2.49 8.66
CA ASP A 223 4.45 1.78 9.47
C ASP A 223 3.83 0.66 10.32
#